data_c7bb693efeb6cad0fec39ae64059c49f
#
_entry.id   c7bb693efeb6cad0fec39ae64059c49f
#
_cell.length_a   1.000
_cell.length_b   1.000
_cell.length_c   1.000
_cell.angle_alpha   90.00
_cell.angle_beta   90.00
_cell.angle_gamma   90.00
#
_symmetry.space_group_name_H-M   'P 1'
#
loop_
_entity.id
_entity.type
_entity.pdbx_description
1 polymer ?
#
loop_
_entity_poly.entity_id
_entity_poly.type
_entity_poly.pdbx_seq_one_letter_code
_entity_poly.pdbx_strand_id
1 'polypeptide(L)'
;MMLPFNLQQWIEENRDLLKPPINNKNLYKQAGDFIVMIVGGPNARKDYHYNESEELFYQLEGDMTVYAQIDGKKEEITIKEGEMFLLPANIPHNPVRPENTIGLVIERVRIGTDLSDGLFWFCDKCNHPLHHYRFPLTNIETDFLTRFKEFYASEDYRTCKNCGDVMEVDERYV
;
A
#
# COMPACT_ATOMS: atom_id res chain seq x y z
N MET A 1 8.43 13.78 -26.16
CA MET A 1 9.58 12.91 -26.47
C MET A 1 9.84 12.07 -25.22
N MET A 2 9.82 10.75 -25.37
CA MET A 2 10.15 9.85 -24.26
C MET A 2 11.66 9.67 -24.21
N LEU A 3 12.30 10.27 -23.22
CA LEU A 3 13.75 10.13 -23.02
C LEU A 3 13.96 9.38 -21.69
N PRO A 4 14.99 8.52 -21.60
CA PRO A 4 15.40 7.97 -20.31
C PRO A 4 15.91 9.09 -19.42
N PHE A 5 15.73 8.92 -18.10
CA PHE A 5 16.27 9.82 -17.09
C PHE A 5 17.03 9.02 -16.03
N ASN A 6 17.91 9.69 -15.30
CA ASN A 6 18.64 9.05 -14.21
C ASN A 6 17.77 9.05 -12.96
N LEU A 7 17.36 7.85 -12.53
CA LEU A 7 16.47 7.68 -11.37
C LEU A 7 17.13 8.17 -10.07
N GLN A 8 18.42 7.89 -9.86
CA GLN A 8 19.14 8.33 -8.67
C GLN A 8 19.19 9.86 -8.59
N GLN A 9 19.52 10.51 -9.69
CA GLN A 9 19.51 11.98 -9.75
C GLN A 9 18.11 12.54 -9.48
N TRP A 10 17.07 11.91 -10.07
CA TRP A 10 15.70 12.34 -9.83
C TRP A 10 15.30 12.23 -8.35
N ILE A 11 15.71 11.16 -7.66
CA ILE A 11 15.46 10.98 -6.22
C ILE A 11 16.14 12.10 -5.43
N GLU A 12 17.42 12.39 -5.69
CA GLU A 12 18.16 13.46 -5.01
C GLU A 12 17.48 14.84 -5.18
N GLU A 13 17.02 15.14 -6.38
CA GLU A 13 16.34 16.41 -6.70
C GLU A 13 14.93 16.52 -6.10
N ASN A 14 14.30 15.38 -5.73
CA ASN A 14 12.91 15.32 -5.29
C ASN A 14 12.71 14.72 -3.89
N ARG A 15 13.74 14.58 -3.07
CA ARG A 15 13.66 13.96 -1.73
C ARG A 15 12.55 14.55 -0.86
N ASP A 16 12.31 15.84 -0.92
CA ASP A 16 11.29 16.50 -0.11
C ASP A 16 9.85 16.11 -0.53
N LEU A 17 9.67 15.67 -1.77
CA LEU A 17 8.38 15.15 -2.26
C LEU A 17 8.11 13.70 -1.83
N LEU A 18 9.14 13.02 -1.29
CA LEU A 18 9.07 11.64 -0.83
C LEU A 18 8.88 11.53 0.69
N LYS A 19 8.65 12.66 1.36
CA LYS A 19 8.36 12.77 2.79
C LYS A 19 6.85 12.98 3.02
N PRO A 20 6.33 12.66 4.23
CA PRO A 20 4.96 13.02 4.56
C PRO A 20 4.65 14.51 4.30
N PRO A 21 3.42 14.86 3.89
CA PRO A 21 2.24 13.99 3.75
C PRO A 21 2.12 13.26 2.39
N ILE A 22 3.01 13.51 1.42
CA ILE A 22 2.86 12.99 0.06
C ILE A 22 3.38 11.55 -0.07
N ASN A 23 4.59 11.26 0.37
CA ASN A 23 5.29 9.96 0.44
C ASN A 23 5.46 9.21 -0.89
N ASN A 24 4.67 9.43 -1.92
CA ASN A 24 4.77 8.71 -3.19
C ASN A 24 4.71 9.63 -4.41
N LYS A 25 5.32 9.20 -5.51
CA LYS A 25 5.31 9.92 -6.76
C LYS A 25 5.24 8.97 -7.95
N ASN A 26 4.18 9.05 -8.73
CA ASN A 26 4.11 8.36 -10.01
C ASN A 26 5.03 9.07 -11.02
N LEU A 27 6.00 8.32 -11.54
CA LEU A 27 7.02 8.82 -12.47
C LEU A 27 6.49 8.98 -13.89
N TYR A 28 5.51 8.16 -14.29
CA TYR A 28 4.98 8.11 -15.65
C TYR A 28 3.47 8.31 -15.66
N LYS A 29 3.01 9.54 -15.49
CA LYS A 29 1.58 9.87 -15.39
C LYS A 29 0.74 9.52 -16.63
N GLN A 30 1.38 9.29 -17.77
CA GLN A 30 0.70 8.96 -19.04
C GLN A 30 0.96 7.52 -19.48
N ALA A 31 1.52 6.66 -18.61
CA ALA A 31 1.66 5.24 -18.90
C ALA A 31 0.29 4.57 -18.98
N GLY A 32 0.11 3.69 -19.99
CA GLY A 32 -1.18 3.01 -20.20
C GLY A 32 -1.33 1.73 -19.38
N ASP A 33 -0.24 0.98 -19.18
CA ASP A 33 -0.30 -0.38 -18.61
C ASP A 33 0.27 -0.46 -17.20
N PHE A 34 1.20 0.42 -16.84
CA PHE A 34 1.91 0.36 -15.57
C PHE A 34 1.86 1.68 -14.79
N ILE A 35 1.73 1.55 -13.48
CA ILE A 35 2.00 2.60 -12.51
C ILE A 35 3.41 2.36 -11.99
N VAL A 36 4.28 3.36 -12.11
CA VAL A 36 5.68 3.29 -11.65
C VAL A 36 5.87 4.38 -10.61
N MET A 37 5.99 3.99 -9.35
CA MET A 37 6.03 4.92 -8.22
C MET A 37 7.34 4.85 -7.47
N ILE A 38 7.87 6.00 -7.07
CA ILE A 38 8.82 6.10 -5.96
C ILE A 38 8.04 6.40 -4.70
N VAL A 39 8.29 5.60 -3.67
CA VAL A 39 7.60 5.67 -2.37
C VAL A 39 8.62 5.86 -1.27
N GLY A 40 8.46 6.93 -0.49
CA GLY A 40 9.29 7.21 0.68
C GLY A 40 8.63 6.79 1.99
N GLY A 41 9.45 6.63 3.02
CA GLY A 41 9.00 6.47 4.41
C GLY A 41 9.07 7.79 5.21
N PRO A 42 8.39 7.86 6.38
CA PRO A 42 7.64 6.78 7.00
C PRO A 42 6.25 6.58 6.37
N ASN A 43 5.82 5.32 6.31
CA ASN A 43 4.45 4.97 5.96
C ASN A 43 4.03 3.77 6.81
N ALA A 44 3.06 3.99 7.68
CA ALA A 44 2.48 2.96 8.55
C ALA A 44 0.96 3.14 8.59
N ARG A 45 0.26 2.27 7.89
CA ARG A 45 -1.21 2.14 7.92
C ARG A 45 -1.57 0.76 8.45
N LYS A 46 -2.81 0.57 8.88
CA LYS A 46 -3.29 -0.73 9.39
C LYS A 46 -4.08 -1.53 8.37
N ASP A 47 -4.46 -0.90 7.26
CA ASP A 47 -5.14 -1.58 6.15
C ASP A 47 -4.17 -2.41 5.32
N TYR A 48 -4.71 -3.46 4.75
CA TYR A 48 -4.07 -4.29 3.75
C TYR A 48 -4.68 -3.98 2.39
N HIS A 49 -3.86 -3.53 1.46
CA HIS A 49 -4.26 -3.37 0.07
C HIS A 49 -4.38 -4.74 -0.59
N TYR A 50 -5.35 -4.89 -1.44
CA TYR A 50 -5.55 -6.08 -2.27
C TYR A 50 -5.75 -5.63 -3.71
N ASN A 51 -5.04 -6.25 -4.63
CA ASN A 51 -5.28 -6.08 -6.04
C ASN A 51 -5.21 -7.42 -6.79
N GLU A 52 -5.85 -7.49 -7.95
CA GLU A 52 -5.91 -8.69 -8.79
C GLU A 52 -4.76 -8.77 -9.80
N SER A 53 -3.71 -7.97 -9.61
CA SER A 53 -2.47 -8.01 -10.37
C SER A 53 -1.26 -8.16 -9.46
N GLU A 54 -0.14 -8.59 -10.03
CA GLU A 54 1.13 -8.62 -9.33
C GLU A 54 1.64 -7.20 -9.03
N GLU A 55 2.42 -7.07 -7.97
CA GLU A 55 3.06 -5.82 -7.57
C GLU A 55 4.55 -6.05 -7.32
N LEU A 56 5.42 -5.31 -8.02
CA LEU A 56 6.86 -5.41 -7.87
C LEU A 56 7.36 -4.33 -6.91
N PHE A 57 8.08 -4.76 -5.90
CA PHE A 57 8.84 -3.92 -4.97
C PHE A 57 10.33 -4.01 -5.27
N TYR A 58 11.01 -2.88 -5.30
CA TYR A 58 12.47 -2.81 -5.32
C TYR A 58 12.91 -1.75 -4.31
N GLN A 59 13.66 -2.18 -3.29
CA GLN A 59 14.06 -1.30 -2.21
C GLN A 59 15.39 -0.61 -2.57
N LEU A 60 15.35 0.72 -2.70
CA LEU A 60 16.46 1.54 -3.16
C LEU A 60 17.32 2.05 -2.00
N GLU A 61 16.69 2.47 -0.91
CA GLU A 61 17.35 3.00 0.28
C GLU A 61 16.65 2.49 1.54
N GLY A 62 17.42 1.93 2.47
CA GLY A 62 16.95 1.34 3.72
C GLY A 62 16.03 0.12 3.51
N ASP A 63 15.67 -0.56 4.59
CA ASP A 63 14.85 -1.76 4.55
C ASP A 63 13.36 -1.44 4.76
N MET A 64 12.47 -2.25 4.21
CA MET A 64 11.04 -2.18 4.45
C MET A 64 10.46 -3.55 4.81
N THR A 65 9.24 -3.56 5.36
CA THR A 65 8.49 -4.78 5.62
C THR A 65 7.17 -4.77 4.86
N VAL A 66 6.86 -5.87 4.19
CA VAL A 66 5.53 -6.16 3.67
C VAL A 66 4.87 -7.20 4.57
N TYR A 67 3.81 -6.83 5.27
CA TYR A 67 2.95 -7.81 5.93
C TYR A 67 1.96 -8.35 4.92
N ALA A 68 1.91 -9.65 4.73
CA ALA A 68 1.03 -10.32 3.77
C ALA A 68 0.09 -11.30 4.50
N GLN A 69 -1.16 -11.40 4.04
CA GLN A 69 -2.10 -12.40 4.54
C GLN A 69 -2.09 -13.60 3.60
N ILE A 70 -1.41 -14.66 4.00
CA ILE A 70 -1.23 -15.88 3.21
C ILE A 70 -1.83 -17.06 3.99
N ASP A 71 -2.77 -17.76 3.38
CA ASP A 71 -3.46 -18.90 3.98
C ASP A 71 -4.02 -18.64 5.40
N GLY A 72 -4.57 -17.43 5.60
CA GLY A 72 -5.15 -17.00 6.87
C GLY A 72 -4.13 -16.62 7.96
N LYS A 73 -2.85 -16.53 7.61
CA LYS A 73 -1.78 -16.12 8.51
C LYS A 73 -1.14 -14.82 8.06
N LYS A 74 -0.73 -14.04 9.04
CA LYS A 74 0.10 -12.85 8.81
C LYS A 74 1.55 -13.28 8.65
N GLU A 75 2.08 -13.11 7.46
CA GLU A 75 3.49 -13.31 7.15
C GLU A 75 4.22 -11.96 7.10
N GLU A 76 5.44 -11.94 7.60
CA GLU A 76 6.31 -10.77 7.61
C GLU A 76 7.45 -10.97 6.61
N ILE A 77 7.45 -10.15 5.56
CA ILE A 77 8.43 -10.23 4.47
C ILE A 77 9.29 -8.97 4.51
N THR A 78 10.51 -9.08 4.98
CA THR A 78 11.48 -7.98 4.93
C THR A 78 12.10 -7.91 3.54
N ILE A 79 12.10 -6.73 2.95
CA ILE A 79 12.79 -6.42 1.70
C ILE A 79 13.93 -5.44 2.07
N LYS A 80 15.16 -5.91 1.97
CA LYS A 80 16.34 -5.11 2.31
C LYS A 80 16.72 -4.17 1.19
N GLU A 81 17.51 -3.17 1.52
CA GLU A 81 18.13 -2.30 0.52
C GLU A 81 18.82 -3.13 -0.57
N GLY A 82 18.52 -2.84 -1.84
CA GLY A 82 19.00 -3.56 -3.01
C GLY A 82 18.20 -4.82 -3.38
N GLU A 83 17.23 -5.24 -2.55
CA GLU A 83 16.42 -6.44 -2.84
C GLU A 83 15.15 -6.09 -3.62
N MET A 84 14.70 -7.08 -4.40
CA MET A 84 13.45 -7.05 -5.15
C MET A 84 12.50 -8.14 -4.66
N PHE A 85 11.21 -7.85 -4.67
CA PHE A 85 10.16 -8.80 -4.35
C PHE A 85 8.98 -8.62 -5.31
N LEU A 86 8.58 -9.70 -5.99
CA LEU A 86 7.35 -9.72 -6.77
C LEU A 86 6.25 -10.36 -5.92
N LEU A 87 5.33 -9.53 -5.46
CA LEU A 87 4.16 -9.97 -4.72
C LEU A 87 3.13 -10.56 -5.70
N PRO A 88 2.69 -11.81 -5.49
CA PRO A 88 1.64 -12.40 -6.32
C PRO A 88 0.32 -11.64 -6.23
N ALA A 89 -0.48 -11.72 -7.30
CA ALA A 89 -1.85 -11.21 -7.31
C ALA A 89 -2.71 -11.84 -6.20
N ASN A 90 -3.75 -11.13 -5.78
CA ASN A 90 -4.76 -11.61 -4.82
C ASN A 90 -4.25 -11.83 -3.38
N ILE A 91 -3.12 -11.26 -3.02
CA ILE A 91 -2.59 -11.29 -1.65
C ILE A 91 -2.87 -9.96 -0.95
N PRO A 92 -3.71 -9.91 0.10
CA PRO A 92 -3.83 -8.71 0.93
C PRO A 92 -2.49 -8.41 1.61
N HIS A 93 -1.99 -7.18 1.43
CA HIS A 93 -0.67 -6.81 1.91
C HIS A 93 -0.63 -5.38 2.44
N ASN A 94 0.25 -5.17 3.41
CA ASN A 94 0.48 -3.88 4.05
C ASN A 94 1.97 -3.54 3.98
N PRO A 95 2.40 -2.63 3.09
CA PRO A 95 3.78 -2.19 3.00
C PRO A 95 4.07 -1.13 4.07
N VAL A 96 4.91 -1.48 5.04
CA VAL A 96 5.37 -0.59 6.10
C VAL A 96 6.79 -0.13 5.83
N ARG A 97 6.99 1.17 5.83
CA ARG A 97 8.26 1.82 5.54
C ARG A 97 8.71 2.66 6.73
N PRO A 98 9.89 2.40 7.32
CA PRO A 98 10.52 3.29 8.29
C PRO A 98 10.90 4.65 7.69
N GLU A 99 11.29 5.58 8.55
CA GLU A 99 11.86 6.86 8.09
C GLU A 99 13.13 6.64 7.25
N ASN A 100 13.38 7.57 6.33
CA ASN A 100 14.56 7.56 5.46
C ASN A 100 14.68 6.32 4.54
N THR A 101 13.56 5.69 4.22
CA THR A 101 13.53 4.60 3.23
C THR A 101 12.95 5.10 1.92
N ILE A 102 13.46 4.58 0.81
CA ILE A 102 12.96 4.85 -0.54
C ILE A 102 12.87 3.54 -1.30
N GLY A 103 11.74 3.30 -1.93
CA GLY A 103 11.52 2.13 -2.78
C GLY A 103 10.82 2.48 -4.09
N LEU A 104 11.06 1.66 -5.09
CA LEU A 104 10.35 1.64 -6.34
C LEU A 104 9.22 0.60 -6.26
N VAL A 105 8.01 0.99 -6.66
CA VAL A 105 6.85 0.11 -6.77
C VAL A 105 6.33 0.17 -8.19
N ILE A 106 6.13 -1.00 -8.79
CA ILE A 106 5.54 -1.14 -10.13
C ILE A 106 4.33 -2.05 -10.04
N GLU A 107 3.19 -1.55 -10.49
CA GLU A 107 1.93 -2.30 -10.55
C GLU A 107 1.19 -2.02 -11.86
N ARG A 108 0.20 -2.85 -12.19
CA ARG A 108 -0.63 -2.61 -13.38
C ARG A 108 -1.64 -1.49 -13.12
N VAL A 109 -1.92 -0.71 -14.16
CA VAL A 109 -3.09 0.17 -14.17
C VAL A 109 -4.35 -0.69 -14.13
N ARG A 110 -5.24 -0.43 -13.17
CA ARG A 110 -6.51 -1.14 -13.01
C ARG A 110 -7.73 -0.29 -13.36
N ILE A 111 -7.56 1.05 -13.40
CA ILE A 111 -8.62 1.97 -13.80
C ILE A 111 -9.07 1.67 -15.24
N GLY A 112 -10.37 1.47 -15.41
CA GLY A 112 -10.95 1.14 -16.73
C GLY A 112 -10.75 -0.30 -17.17
N THR A 113 -10.34 -1.20 -16.26
CA THR A 113 -10.23 -2.64 -16.49
C THR A 113 -11.26 -3.41 -15.68
N ASP A 114 -11.34 -4.74 -15.87
CA ASP A 114 -12.18 -5.63 -15.07
C ASP A 114 -11.51 -6.03 -13.74
N LEU A 115 -10.29 -5.55 -13.45
CA LEU A 115 -9.56 -5.85 -12.22
C LEU A 115 -10.08 -5.00 -11.06
N SER A 116 -10.26 -5.64 -9.91
CA SER A 116 -10.72 -5.00 -8.69
C SER A 116 -9.57 -4.67 -7.73
N ASP A 117 -9.75 -3.60 -6.98
CA ASP A 117 -9.00 -3.28 -5.78
C ASP A 117 -9.77 -3.70 -4.54
N GLY A 118 -9.10 -3.80 -3.42
CA GLY A 118 -9.71 -4.04 -2.13
C GLY A 118 -8.90 -3.46 -0.98
N LEU A 119 -9.60 -3.22 0.11
CA LEU A 119 -9.01 -2.82 1.39
C LEU A 119 -9.51 -3.78 2.45
N PHE A 120 -8.60 -4.34 3.23
CA PHE A 120 -8.88 -5.33 4.24
C PHE A 120 -8.29 -4.88 5.57
N TRP A 121 -8.99 -5.16 6.67
CA TRP A 121 -8.48 -4.95 8.02
C TRP A 121 -8.53 -6.24 8.80
N PHE A 122 -7.50 -6.47 9.60
CA PHE A 122 -7.36 -7.64 10.45
C PHE A 122 -7.11 -7.20 11.89
N CYS A 123 -7.61 -7.96 12.85
CA CYS A 123 -7.43 -7.68 14.25
C CYS A 123 -5.94 -7.69 14.63
N ASP A 124 -5.47 -6.61 15.26
CA ASP A 124 -4.07 -6.48 15.70
C ASP A 124 -3.69 -7.58 16.70
N LYS A 125 -4.67 -8.10 17.46
CA LYS A 125 -4.45 -9.07 18.54
C LYS A 125 -4.49 -10.53 18.11
N CYS A 126 -5.40 -10.89 17.20
CA CYS A 126 -5.60 -12.30 16.84
C CYS A 126 -5.63 -12.57 15.32
N ASN A 127 -5.35 -11.57 14.51
CA ASN A 127 -5.34 -11.62 13.04
C ASN A 127 -6.67 -12.07 12.41
N HIS A 128 -7.77 -12.09 13.18
CA HIS A 128 -9.11 -12.37 12.60
C HIS A 128 -9.52 -11.24 11.66
N PRO A 129 -10.13 -11.53 10.48
CA PRO A 129 -10.65 -10.49 9.61
C PRO A 129 -11.68 -9.61 10.35
N LEU A 130 -11.53 -8.30 10.24
CA LEU A 130 -12.47 -7.32 10.81
C LEU A 130 -13.49 -6.88 9.77
N HIS A 131 -13.00 -6.31 8.69
CA HIS A 131 -13.83 -5.77 7.61
C HIS A 131 -13.06 -5.74 6.30
N HIS A 132 -13.77 -5.73 5.17
CA HIS A 132 -13.13 -5.54 3.86
C HIS A 132 -14.08 -4.88 2.87
N TYR A 133 -13.47 -4.19 1.91
CA TYR A 133 -14.11 -3.67 0.70
C TYR A 133 -13.48 -4.28 -0.54
N ARG A 134 -14.30 -4.53 -1.56
CA ARG A 134 -13.88 -4.84 -2.93
C ARG A 134 -14.59 -3.86 -3.86
N PHE A 135 -13.85 -3.20 -4.74
CA PHE A 135 -14.40 -2.18 -5.62
C PHE A 135 -13.57 -2.04 -6.91
N PRO A 136 -14.19 -1.65 -8.04
CA PRO A 136 -13.45 -1.20 -9.20
C PRO A 136 -12.76 0.12 -8.86
N LEU A 137 -11.47 0.22 -9.16
CA LEU A 137 -10.71 1.45 -8.91
C LEU A 137 -11.09 2.50 -9.96
N THR A 138 -11.51 3.67 -9.50
CA THR A 138 -11.79 4.84 -10.36
C THR A 138 -10.82 5.98 -10.10
N ASN A 139 -10.48 6.20 -8.85
CA ASN A 139 -9.48 7.15 -8.42
C ASN A 139 -8.87 6.68 -7.08
N ILE A 140 -7.58 6.39 -7.08
CA ILE A 140 -6.92 5.78 -5.92
C ILE A 140 -7.01 6.64 -4.66
N GLU A 141 -6.93 7.96 -4.79
CA GLU A 141 -6.96 8.87 -3.63
C GLU A 141 -8.35 8.92 -3.00
N THR A 142 -9.39 9.17 -3.82
CA THR A 142 -10.76 9.34 -3.33
C THR A 142 -11.40 8.01 -2.93
N ASP A 143 -11.16 6.94 -3.67
CA ASP A 143 -11.76 5.63 -3.41
C ASP A 143 -11.23 5.06 -2.09
N PHE A 144 -9.92 5.15 -1.85
CA PHE A 144 -9.30 4.67 -0.62
C PHE A 144 -9.70 5.54 0.57
N LEU A 145 -9.63 6.86 0.45
CA LEU A 145 -9.99 7.79 1.53
C LEU A 145 -11.44 7.58 2.01
N THR A 146 -12.36 7.37 1.09
CA THR A 146 -13.77 7.09 1.43
C THR A 146 -13.89 5.83 2.29
N ARG A 147 -13.20 4.74 1.91
CA ARG A 147 -13.24 3.46 2.64
C ARG A 147 -12.53 3.55 4.00
N PHE A 148 -11.46 4.32 4.12
CA PHE A 148 -10.82 4.59 5.41
C PHE A 148 -11.77 5.29 6.36
N LYS A 149 -12.42 6.36 5.92
CA LYS A 149 -13.40 7.10 6.72
C LYS A 149 -14.57 6.22 7.16
N GLU A 150 -15.14 5.45 6.24
CA GLU A 150 -16.23 4.51 6.56
C GLU A 150 -15.82 3.47 7.61
N PHE A 151 -14.63 2.86 7.45
CA PHE A 151 -14.12 1.87 8.40
C PHE A 151 -13.87 2.47 9.79
N TYR A 152 -13.15 3.59 9.87
CA TYR A 152 -12.78 4.17 11.17
C TYR A 152 -13.96 4.81 11.89
N ALA A 153 -14.98 5.29 11.18
CA ALA A 153 -16.22 5.79 11.77
C ALA A 153 -17.10 4.69 12.40
N SER A 154 -16.94 3.43 12.00
CA SER A 154 -17.76 2.31 12.49
C SER A 154 -17.03 1.50 13.56
N GLU A 155 -17.47 1.59 14.81
CA GLU A 155 -16.96 0.71 15.88
C GLU A 155 -17.23 -0.77 15.60
N ASP A 156 -18.38 -1.08 14.99
CA ASP A 156 -18.71 -2.47 14.62
C ASP A 156 -17.73 -3.05 13.61
N TYR A 157 -17.28 -2.28 12.63
CA TYR A 157 -16.25 -2.71 11.67
C TYR A 157 -14.89 -2.92 12.33
N ARG A 158 -14.56 -2.12 13.33
CA ARG A 158 -13.31 -2.19 14.10
C ARG A 158 -13.33 -3.25 15.21
N THR A 159 -14.51 -3.76 15.59
CA THR A 159 -14.66 -4.75 16.66
C THR A 159 -14.43 -6.18 16.16
N CYS A 160 -13.43 -6.85 16.71
CA CYS A 160 -13.12 -8.22 16.38
C CYS A 160 -14.21 -9.20 16.87
N LYS A 161 -14.85 -9.91 15.97
CA LYS A 161 -15.90 -10.88 16.30
C LYS A 161 -15.35 -12.16 16.95
N ASN A 162 -14.03 -12.37 16.92
CA ASN A 162 -13.38 -13.53 17.53
C ASN A 162 -12.89 -13.28 18.97
N CYS A 163 -12.22 -12.15 19.23
CA CYS A 163 -11.63 -11.90 20.55
C CYS A 163 -12.18 -10.66 21.28
N GLY A 164 -13.11 -9.92 20.65
CA GLY A 164 -13.72 -8.73 21.25
C GLY A 164 -12.84 -7.48 21.25
N ASP A 165 -11.61 -7.55 20.77
CA ASP A 165 -10.73 -6.40 20.68
C ASP A 165 -11.25 -5.37 19.68
N VAL A 166 -11.06 -4.07 19.99
CA VAL A 166 -11.51 -2.97 19.12
C VAL A 166 -10.29 -2.25 18.59
N MET A 167 -10.11 -2.29 17.27
CA MET A 167 -9.01 -1.54 16.63
C MET A 167 -9.16 -0.05 16.90
N GLU A 168 -8.08 0.59 17.32
CA GLU A 168 -8.03 2.04 17.55
C GLU A 168 -8.32 2.82 16.28
N VAL A 169 -8.95 3.96 16.46
CA VAL A 169 -9.23 4.91 15.38
C VAL A 169 -7.92 5.53 14.89
N ASP A 170 -7.77 5.65 13.60
CA ASP A 170 -6.70 6.45 13.01
C ASP A 170 -7.22 7.87 12.78
N GLU A 171 -6.75 8.81 13.60
CA GLU A 171 -7.20 10.21 13.61
C GLU A 171 -7.01 10.94 12.27
N ARG A 172 -6.22 10.39 11.37
CA ARG A 172 -6.04 10.93 10.01
C ARG A 172 -7.28 10.79 9.14
N TYR A 173 -8.22 9.92 9.53
CA TYR A 173 -9.39 9.55 8.72
C TYR A 173 -10.75 9.83 9.39
N VAL A 174 -10.76 10.55 10.49
CA VAL A 174 -11.99 10.92 11.22
C VAL A 174 -12.22 12.43 11.26
#